data_d87fe1a0a620118f9f85a6f040b31d7b
#
_entry.id   d87fe1a0a620118f9f85a6f040b31d7b
#
_cell.length_a   1.000
_cell.length_b   1.000
_cell.length_c   1.000
_cell.angle_alpha   90.00
_cell.angle_beta   90.00
_cell.angle_gamma   90.00
#
_symmetry.space_group_name_H-M   'P 1'
#
loop_
_entity.id
_entity.type
_entity.pdbx_description
1 polymer ?
#
loop_
_entity_poly.entity_id
_entity_poly.type
_entity_poly.pdbx_seq_one_letter_code
_entity_poly.pdbx_strand_id
1 'polypeptide(L)'
;MSVCDHQRRWVTLAACLMLWLSGVAFAAKPVRHDVLIDMFIWWNAAYKEKDGFTEAAFGKYFTPDAVLRVNGSDRSKGLADLASHFRDIQARTEMVEIELPFIDEFTSASGDRIFTHHFVKAREKGQASRERVMGYAAIRDGKISMINFVSVPDAAAK
;
A
#
# COMPACT_ATOMS: atom_id res chain seq x y z
N MET A 1 42.25 7.97 80.15
CA MET A 1 41.24 6.94 80.08
C MET A 1 40.29 7.35 78.97
N SER A 2 40.39 6.68 77.85
CA SER A 2 39.85 7.05 76.54
C SER A 2 38.63 6.18 76.27
N VAL A 3 37.51 6.75 75.92
CA VAL A 3 36.32 6.03 75.43
C VAL A 3 36.16 6.32 73.97
N CYS A 4 36.37 5.31 73.14
CA CYS A 4 36.14 5.35 71.72
C CYS A 4 34.65 5.33 71.42
N ASP A 5 34.18 6.29 70.74
CA ASP A 5 32.83 6.36 70.19
C ASP A 5 32.80 5.87 68.76
N HIS A 6 32.08 4.78 68.55
CA HIS A 6 31.90 4.15 67.26
C HIS A 6 30.65 4.69 66.58
N GLN A 7 30.81 5.70 65.76
CA GLN A 7 29.71 6.10 64.89
C GLN A 7 29.56 5.16 63.69
N ARG A 8 28.51 4.36 63.73
CA ARG A 8 28.03 3.56 62.62
C ARG A 8 27.35 4.45 61.59
N ARG A 9 28.03 4.67 60.49
CA ARG A 9 27.45 5.28 59.28
C ARG A 9 26.61 4.25 58.54
N TRP A 10 25.30 4.41 58.54
CA TRP A 10 24.40 3.68 57.65
C TRP A 10 24.49 4.32 56.26
N VAL A 11 25.05 3.58 55.31
CA VAL A 11 25.02 3.92 53.87
C VAL A 11 23.76 3.29 53.32
N THR A 12 22.76 4.12 53.07
CA THR A 12 21.53 3.72 52.35
C THR A 12 21.87 3.63 50.88
N LEU A 13 21.99 2.44 50.34
CA LEU A 13 22.04 2.17 48.90
C LEU A 13 20.65 2.35 48.31
N ALA A 14 20.38 3.48 47.69
CA ALA A 14 19.23 3.69 46.83
C ALA A 14 19.49 3.02 45.48
N ALA A 15 18.96 1.79 45.31
CA ALA A 15 18.97 1.12 44.01
C ALA A 15 17.95 1.79 43.10
N CYS A 16 18.41 2.69 42.20
CA CYS A 16 17.61 3.21 41.08
C CYS A 16 17.37 2.08 40.08
N LEU A 17 16.20 1.48 40.17
CA LEU A 17 15.70 0.53 39.17
C LEU A 17 15.26 1.34 37.93
N MET A 18 16.17 1.55 36.98
CA MET A 18 15.81 2.12 35.66
C MET A 18 15.09 1.03 34.87
N LEU A 19 13.77 1.08 34.86
CA LEU A 19 12.91 0.35 33.92
C LEU A 19 13.16 0.89 32.51
N TRP A 20 13.96 0.19 31.75
CA TRP A 20 14.07 0.38 30.30
C TRP A 20 12.77 -0.10 29.66
N LEU A 21 11.83 0.83 29.43
CA LEU A 21 10.73 0.58 28.51
C LEU A 21 11.31 0.51 27.09
N SER A 22 11.69 -0.71 26.70
CA SER A 22 11.99 -1.02 25.30
C SER A 22 10.69 -0.92 24.51
N GLY A 23 10.37 0.28 24.05
CA GLY A 23 9.32 0.48 23.06
C GLY A 23 9.70 -0.33 21.82
N VAL A 24 8.96 -1.41 21.55
CA VAL A 24 9.06 -2.13 20.29
C VAL A 24 8.51 -1.18 19.24
N ALA A 25 9.39 -0.42 18.61
CA ALA A 25 9.04 0.33 17.42
C ALA A 25 8.72 -0.70 16.33
N PHE A 26 7.43 -0.85 16.00
CA PHE A 26 7.04 -1.55 14.78
C PHE A 26 7.60 -0.75 13.62
N ALA A 27 8.75 -1.17 13.11
CA ALA A 27 9.29 -0.63 11.89
C ALA A 27 8.27 -0.88 10.78
N ALA A 28 7.75 0.19 10.16
CA ALA A 28 6.90 0.06 9.00
C ALA A 28 7.65 -0.76 7.94
N LYS A 29 6.96 -1.76 7.35
CA LYS A 29 7.53 -2.58 6.28
C LYS A 29 7.98 -1.64 5.16
N PRO A 30 9.25 -1.69 4.72
CA PRO A 30 9.71 -0.81 3.64
C PRO A 30 8.91 -1.09 2.37
N VAL A 31 8.48 -0.04 1.68
CA VAL A 31 7.83 -0.16 0.37
C VAL A 31 8.89 -0.66 -0.61
N ARG A 32 8.66 -1.83 -1.20
CA ARG A 32 9.49 -2.37 -2.25
C ARG A 32 9.19 -1.59 -3.54
N HIS A 33 10.21 -1.20 -4.28
CA HIS A 33 10.05 -0.53 -5.56
C HIS A 33 10.05 -1.55 -6.70
N ASP A 34 8.92 -1.67 -7.36
CA ASP A 34 8.74 -2.37 -8.63
C ASP A 34 7.71 -1.61 -9.49
N VAL A 35 7.53 -2.02 -10.73
CA VAL A 35 6.66 -1.31 -11.69
C VAL A 35 5.21 -1.21 -11.21
N LEU A 36 4.71 -2.18 -10.44
CA LEU A 36 3.33 -2.16 -9.94
C LEU A 36 3.17 -1.19 -8.78
N ILE A 37 4.11 -1.18 -7.81
CA ILE A 37 4.10 -0.22 -6.71
C ILE A 37 4.31 1.20 -7.22
N ASP A 38 5.28 1.42 -8.12
CA ASP A 38 5.53 2.74 -8.70
C ASP A 38 4.30 3.24 -9.48
N MET A 39 3.62 2.34 -10.19
CA MET A 39 2.35 2.63 -10.84
C MET A 39 1.27 3.03 -9.83
N PHE A 40 1.11 2.33 -8.72
CA PHE A 40 0.10 2.66 -7.71
C PHE A 40 0.41 3.95 -6.95
N ILE A 41 1.68 4.24 -6.66
CA ILE A 41 2.10 5.53 -6.09
C ILE A 41 1.70 6.66 -7.05
N TRP A 42 2.05 6.52 -8.34
CA TRP A 42 1.65 7.48 -9.37
C TRP A 42 0.12 7.58 -9.48
N TRP A 43 -0.60 6.45 -9.51
CA TRP A 43 -2.04 6.40 -9.64
C TRP A 43 -2.75 7.17 -8.52
N ASN A 44 -2.34 6.97 -7.27
CA ASN A 44 -2.89 7.70 -6.11
C ASN A 44 -2.64 9.22 -6.20
N ALA A 45 -1.52 9.62 -6.78
CA ALA A 45 -1.24 11.03 -7.04
C ALA A 45 -2.09 11.57 -8.21
N ALA A 46 -2.13 10.84 -9.33
CA ALA A 46 -2.87 11.20 -10.54
C ALA A 46 -4.38 11.31 -10.29
N TYR A 47 -4.93 10.49 -9.38
CA TYR A 47 -6.34 10.55 -9.00
C TYR A 47 -6.75 11.94 -8.44
N LYS A 48 -5.84 12.65 -7.80
CA LYS A 48 -6.08 13.98 -7.20
C LYS A 48 -6.01 15.12 -8.24
N GLU A 49 -5.50 14.84 -9.42
CA GLU A 49 -5.29 15.82 -10.48
C GLU A 49 -6.38 15.70 -11.54
N LYS A 50 -6.99 16.83 -11.95
CA LYS A 50 -8.10 16.86 -12.91
C LYS A 50 -7.80 16.11 -14.21
N ASP A 51 -6.57 16.19 -14.72
CA ASP A 51 -6.13 15.55 -15.96
C ASP A 51 -5.01 14.53 -15.71
N GLY A 52 -5.00 13.91 -14.52
CA GLY A 52 -3.96 12.98 -14.11
C GLY A 52 -3.93 11.67 -14.91
N PHE A 53 -5.10 11.22 -15.40
CA PHE A 53 -5.25 9.98 -16.14
C PHE A 53 -5.22 10.21 -17.65
N THR A 54 -4.02 10.21 -18.23
CA THR A 54 -3.82 10.31 -19.68
C THR A 54 -3.23 9.03 -20.24
N GLU A 55 -3.46 8.76 -21.52
CA GLU A 55 -2.88 7.63 -22.23
C GLU A 55 -1.34 7.63 -22.14
N ALA A 56 -0.71 8.80 -22.33
CA ALA A 56 0.73 8.95 -22.22
C ALA A 56 1.27 8.65 -20.81
N ALA A 57 0.53 9.01 -19.75
CA ALA A 57 0.92 8.73 -18.38
C ALA A 57 0.82 7.23 -18.07
N PHE A 58 -0.24 6.55 -18.51
CA PHE A 58 -0.34 5.08 -18.40
C PHE A 58 0.75 4.37 -19.18
N GLY A 59 1.14 4.87 -20.36
CA GLY A 59 2.19 4.30 -21.20
C GLY A 59 3.59 4.26 -20.55
N LYS A 60 3.80 4.94 -19.43
CA LYS A 60 5.02 4.81 -18.62
C LYS A 60 5.09 3.46 -17.91
N TYR A 61 3.96 2.92 -17.49
CA TYR A 61 3.84 1.73 -16.66
C TYR A 61 3.25 0.53 -17.40
N PHE A 62 2.41 0.76 -18.40
CA PHE A 62 1.67 -0.29 -19.11
C PHE A 62 2.15 -0.48 -20.54
N THR A 63 1.99 -1.71 -21.05
CA THR A 63 2.16 -1.97 -22.48
C THR A 63 0.99 -1.38 -23.28
N PRO A 64 1.16 -1.09 -24.59
CA PRO A 64 0.09 -0.48 -25.40
C PRO A 64 -1.20 -1.31 -25.47
N ASP A 65 -1.10 -2.63 -25.32
CA ASP A 65 -2.18 -3.62 -25.39
C ASP A 65 -2.62 -4.14 -24.02
N ALA A 66 -2.24 -3.46 -22.93
CA ALA A 66 -2.49 -3.89 -21.58
C ALA A 66 -3.98 -4.14 -21.29
N VAL A 67 -4.28 -5.13 -20.46
CA VAL A 67 -5.63 -5.50 -20.05
C VAL A 67 -5.80 -5.28 -18.54
N LEU A 68 -6.86 -4.58 -18.15
CA LEU A 68 -7.33 -4.54 -16.78
C LEU A 68 -8.52 -5.50 -16.65
N ARG A 69 -8.35 -6.54 -15.83
CA ARG A 69 -9.40 -7.51 -15.49
C ARG A 69 -9.71 -7.46 -14.01
N VAL A 70 -10.97 -7.31 -13.68
CA VAL A 70 -11.46 -7.32 -12.29
C VAL A 70 -12.65 -8.23 -12.19
N ASN A 71 -12.62 -9.15 -11.22
CA ASN A 71 -13.65 -10.13 -10.97
C ASN A 71 -14.03 -10.95 -12.25
N GLY A 72 -12.98 -11.36 -13.01
CA GLY A 72 -13.13 -12.18 -14.21
C GLY A 72 -13.60 -11.43 -15.46
N SER A 73 -13.87 -10.10 -15.38
CA SER A 73 -14.33 -9.30 -16.50
C SER A 73 -13.28 -8.28 -16.94
N ASP A 74 -13.01 -8.17 -18.23
CA ASP A 74 -12.15 -7.13 -18.79
C ASP A 74 -12.84 -5.77 -18.65
N ARG A 75 -12.19 -4.85 -17.95
CA ARG A 75 -12.68 -3.49 -17.69
C ARG A 75 -12.14 -2.48 -18.69
N SER A 76 -10.95 -2.76 -19.19
CA SER A 76 -10.34 -1.94 -20.24
C SER A 76 -9.30 -2.75 -21.01
N LYS A 77 -9.02 -2.36 -22.26
CA LYS A 77 -8.02 -2.96 -23.11
C LYS A 77 -7.29 -1.87 -23.90
N GLY A 78 -5.99 -1.77 -23.66
CA GLY A 78 -5.15 -0.71 -24.23
C GLY A 78 -5.16 0.58 -23.40
N LEU A 79 -4.22 1.47 -23.72
CA LEU A 79 -3.96 2.66 -22.89
C LEU A 79 -5.10 3.69 -22.94
N ALA A 80 -5.74 3.86 -24.09
CA ALA A 80 -6.86 4.78 -24.25
C ALA A 80 -8.06 4.38 -23.38
N ASP A 81 -8.41 3.08 -23.38
CA ASP A 81 -9.49 2.53 -22.56
C ASP A 81 -9.15 2.62 -21.08
N LEU A 82 -7.88 2.35 -20.69
CA LEU A 82 -7.42 2.52 -19.30
C LEU A 82 -7.62 3.96 -18.83
N ALA A 83 -7.17 4.93 -19.63
CA ALA A 83 -7.32 6.35 -19.29
C ALA A 83 -8.80 6.76 -19.18
N SER A 84 -9.66 6.29 -20.10
CA SER A 84 -11.10 6.56 -20.06
C SER A 84 -11.73 5.94 -18.81
N HIS A 85 -11.47 4.66 -18.55
CA HIS A 85 -12.01 3.92 -17.40
C HIS A 85 -11.72 4.63 -16.05
N PHE A 86 -10.47 5.09 -15.86
CA PHE A 86 -10.10 5.73 -14.60
C PHE A 86 -10.59 7.18 -14.50
N ARG A 87 -10.72 7.92 -15.61
CA ARG A 87 -11.43 9.20 -15.60
C ARG A 87 -12.91 9.04 -15.23
N ASP A 88 -13.57 7.98 -15.71
CA ASP A 88 -14.96 7.71 -15.36
C ASP A 88 -15.11 7.35 -13.88
N ILE A 89 -14.16 6.64 -13.28
CA ILE A 89 -14.12 6.41 -11.83
C ILE A 89 -13.93 7.73 -11.10
N GLN A 90 -12.96 8.55 -11.50
CA GLN A 90 -12.68 9.84 -10.89
C GLN A 90 -13.89 10.78 -10.94
N ALA A 91 -14.65 10.77 -12.03
CA ALA A 91 -15.81 11.63 -12.20
C ALA A 91 -17.00 11.28 -11.29
N ARG A 92 -17.12 10.01 -10.85
CA ARG A 92 -18.24 9.54 -10.02
C ARG A 92 -17.90 9.34 -8.55
N THR A 93 -16.61 9.33 -8.19
CA THR A 93 -16.16 9.10 -6.82
C THR A 93 -15.47 10.35 -6.25
N GLU A 94 -15.67 10.59 -4.97
CA GLU A 94 -15.07 11.72 -4.24
C GLU A 94 -13.63 11.43 -3.86
N MET A 95 -13.31 10.13 -3.64
CA MET A 95 -12.00 9.66 -3.25
C MET A 95 -11.84 8.18 -3.61
N VAL A 96 -10.69 7.83 -4.16
CA VAL A 96 -10.18 6.46 -4.22
C VAL A 96 -8.73 6.47 -3.82
N GLU A 97 -8.32 5.51 -2.99
CA GLU A 97 -6.95 5.35 -2.53
C GLU A 97 -6.57 3.88 -2.47
N ILE A 98 -5.49 3.52 -3.12
CA ILE A 98 -4.87 2.20 -3.01
C ILE A 98 -3.93 2.25 -1.81
N GLU A 99 -4.19 1.43 -0.77
CA GLU A 99 -3.39 1.43 0.45
C GLU A 99 -2.02 0.80 0.21
N LEU A 100 -0.97 1.54 0.57
CA LEU A 100 0.42 1.08 0.52
C LEU A 100 1.05 1.24 1.92
N PRO A 101 1.98 0.36 2.31
CA PRO A 101 2.45 -0.83 1.58
C PRO A 101 1.38 -1.92 1.50
N PHE A 102 1.51 -2.84 0.55
CA PHE A 102 0.63 -4.01 0.46
C PHE A 102 0.68 -4.86 1.73
N ILE A 103 -0.42 -5.55 2.05
CA ILE A 103 -0.47 -6.55 3.13
C ILE A 103 0.55 -7.64 2.82
N ASP A 104 0.45 -8.21 1.60
CA ASP A 104 1.38 -9.20 1.08
C ASP A 104 1.70 -8.92 -0.39
N GLU A 105 2.92 -9.28 -0.77
CA GLU A 105 3.44 -9.15 -2.11
C GLU A 105 4.52 -10.20 -2.35
N PHE A 106 4.49 -10.83 -3.52
CA PHE A 106 5.59 -11.67 -3.98
C PHE A 106 5.69 -11.66 -5.51
N THR A 107 6.90 -11.81 -6.01
CA THR A 107 7.17 -11.95 -7.44
C THR A 107 7.35 -13.43 -7.78
N SER A 108 6.76 -13.88 -8.92
CA SER A 108 6.97 -15.24 -9.42
C SER A 108 8.46 -15.54 -9.64
N ALA A 109 8.84 -16.81 -9.61
CA ALA A 109 10.22 -17.22 -9.84
C ALA A 109 10.76 -16.80 -11.22
N SER A 110 9.87 -16.70 -12.22
CA SER A 110 10.18 -16.21 -13.58
C SER A 110 10.32 -14.69 -13.66
N GLY A 111 9.89 -13.95 -12.62
CA GLY A 111 9.89 -12.49 -12.61
C GLY A 111 8.77 -11.84 -13.44
N ASP A 112 7.94 -12.64 -14.10
CA ASP A 112 6.91 -12.18 -15.03
C ASP A 112 5.55 -11.86 -14.38
N ARG A 113 5.40 -12.11 -13.06
CA ARG A 113 4.18 -11.80 -12.29
C ARG A 113 4.50 -11.26 -10.92
N ILE A 114 3.76 -10.22 -10.54
CA ILE A 114 3.76 -9.65 -9.19
C ILE A 114 2.39 -9.89 -8.60
N PHE A 115 2.33 -10.70 -7.53
CA PHE A 115 1.11 -11.00 -6.79
C PHE A 115 0.97 -10.05 -5.62
N THR A 116 -0.25 -9.58 -5.36
CA THR A 116 -0.53 -8.64 -4.28
C THR A 116 -1.78 -9.00 -3.51
N HIS A 117 -1.77 -8.61 -2.24
CA HIS A 117 -2.92 -8.51 -1.37
C HIS A 117 -2.91 -7.12 -0.74
N HIS A 118 -3.92 -6.30 -1.04
CA HIS A 118 -4.00 -4.92 -0.60
C HIS A 118 -5.44 -4.47 -0.37
N PHE A 119 -5.61 -3.26 0.13
CA PHE A 119 -6.91 -2.63 0.26
C PHE A 119 -7.03 -1.43 -0.68
N VAL A 120 -8.27 -1.19 -1.10
CA VAL A 120 -8.67 0.03 -1.79
C VAL A 120 -9.78 0.69 -0.98
N LYS A 121 -9.60 1.96 -0.64
CA LYS A 121 -10.63 2.80 -0.03
C LYS A 121 -11.28 3.65 -1.11
N ALA A 122 -12.59 3.84 -1.00
CA ALA A 122 -13.31 4.75 -1.87
C ALA A 122 -14.39 5.51 -1.09
N ARG A 123 -14.81 6.66 -1.66
CA ARG A 123 -15.99 7.38 -1.22
C ARG A 123 -16.79 7.77 -2.45
N GLU A 124 -18.07 7.39 -2.47
CA GLU A 124 -19.02 7.73 -3.51
C GLU A 124 -20.33 8.17 -2.87
N LYS A 125 -20.84 9.34 -3.25
CA LYS A 125 -22.09 9.93 -2.70
C LYS A 125 -22.11 10.00 -1.17
N GLY A 126 -20.96 10.37 -0.57
CA GLY A 126 -20.76 10.43 0.88
C GLY A 126 -20.60 9.07 1.57
N GLN A 127 -20.77 7.96 0.86
CA GLN A 127 -20.62 6.61 1.41
C GLN A 127 -19.16 6.16 1.29
N ALA A 128 -18.53 5.86 2.43
CA ALA A 128 -17.19 5.27 2.45
C ALA A 128 -17.28 3.75 2.26
N SER A 129 -16.38 3.21 1.48
CA SER A 129 -16.19 1.77 1.30
C SER A 129 -14.72 1.41 1.39
N ARG A 130 -14.46 0.15 1.70
CA ARG A 130 -13.14 -0.47 1.64
C ARG A 130 -13.28 -1.82 0.99
N GLU A 131 -12.41 -2.10 0.04
CA GLU A 131 -12.37 -3.37 -0.66
C GLU A 131 -11.05 -4.08 -0.38
N ARG A 132 -11.11 -5.39 -0.25
CA ARG A 132 -9.95 -6.26 -0.21
C ARG A 132 -9.69 -6.75 -1.61
N VAL A 133 -8.48 -6.51 -2.11
CA VAL A 133 -8.07 -6.85 -3.47
C VAL A 133 -6.93 -7.85 -3.44
N MET A 134 -7.06 -8.89 -4.23
CA MET A 134 -6.03 -9.92 -4.41
C MET A 134 -5.87 -10.25 -5.89
N GLY A 135 -4.67 -10.58 -6.31
CA GLY A 135 -4.41 -11.00 -7.67
C GLY A 135 -2.98 -10.74 -8.12
N TYR A 136 -2.80 -10.48 -9.40
CA TYR A 136 -1.47 -10.29 -9.97
C TYR A 136 -1.45 -9.27 -11.11
N ALA A 137 -0.28 -8.68 -11.29
CA ALA A 137 0.12 -8.01 -12.52
C ALA A 137 1.06 -8.92 -13.32
N ALA A 138 0.80 -9.11 -14.60
CA ALA A 138 1.74 -9.74 -15.53
C ALA A 138 2.66 -8.69 -16.12
N ILE A 139 3.95 -8.98 -16.15
CA ILE A 139 5.01 -8.07 -16.59
C ILE A 139 5.59 -8.57 -17.91
N ARG A 140 5.73 -7.66 -18.86
CA ARG A 140 6.35 -7.87 -20.16
C ARG A 140 7.21 -6.67 -20.49
N ASP A 141 8.49 -6.88 -20.78
CA ASP A 141 9.45 -5.83 -21.12
C ASP A 141 9.51 -4.69 -20.07
N GLY A 142 9.44 -5.06 -18.77
CA GLY A 142 9.48 -4.12 -17.65
C GLY A 142 8.20 -3.31 -17.44
N LYS A 143 7.12 -3.60 -18.20
CA LYS A 143 5.82 -2.94 -18.11
C LYS A 143 4.71 -3.92 -17.78
N ILE A 144 3.63 -3.41 -17.23
CA ILE A 144 2.43 -4.17 -16.91
C ILE A 144 1.66 -4.46 -18.22
N SER A 145 1.52 -5.75 -18.57
CA SER A 145 0.73 -6.20 -19.70
C SER A 145 -0.68 -6.63 -19.33
N MET A 146 -0.90 -6.99 -18.06
CA MET A 146 -2.21 -7.33 -17.52
C MET A 146 -2.24 -7.06 -16.02
N ILE A 147 -3.35 -6.54 -15.56
CA ILE A 147 -3.78 -6.63 -14.17
C ILE A 147 -4.96 -7.59 -14.12
N ASN A 148 -4.90 -8.60 -13.24
CA ASN A 148 -5.98 -9.55 -12.99
C ASN A 148 -6.24 -9.63 -11.49
N PHE A 149 -7.25 -8.90 -11.04
CA PHE A 149 -7.60 -8.76 -9.62
C PHE A 149 -9.00 -9.32 -9.32
N VAL A 150 -9.13 -9.82 -8.12
CA VAL A 150 -10.42 -10.09 -7.48
C VAL A 150 -10.59 -9.07 -6.36
N SER A 151 -11.71 -8.38 -6.37
CA SER A 151 -12.07 -7.37 -5.36
C SER A 151 -13.37 -7.78 -4.68
N VAL A 152 -13.37 -7.72 -3.35
CA VAL A 152 -14.53 -8.00 -2.50
C VAL A 152 -14.65 -6.95 -1.40
N PRO A 153 -15.87 -6.62 -0.95
CA PRO A 153 -16.05 -5.73 0.21
C PRO A 153 -15.28 -6.23 1.43
N ASP A 154 -14.59 -5.35 2.14
CA ASP A 154 -13.95 -5.70 3.41
C ASP A 154 -14.99 -5.72 4.53
N ALA A 155 -15.29 -6.92 5.04
CA ALA A 155 -16.30 -7.13 6.09
C ALA A 155 -15.97 -6.41 7.42
N ALA A 156 -14.71 -6.02 7.62
CA ALA A 156 -14.27 -5.29 8.82
C ALA A 156 -14.55 -3.77 8.77
N ALA A 157 -15.06 -3.25 7.66
CA ALA A 157 -15.32 -1.81 7.45
C ALA A 157 -16.76 -1.38 7.82
N LYS A 158 -17.46 -2.14 8.68
CA LYS A 158 -18.79 -1.79 9.19
C LYS A 158 -18.70 -1.07 10.52
#